data_e2f842b2ca97df830c61c5b0d8752113
#
_entry.id   e2f842b2ca97df830c61c5b0d8752113
#
_cell.length_a   1.000
_cell.length_b   1.000
_cell.length_c   1.000
_cell.angle_alpha   90.00
_cell.angle_beta   90.00
_cell.angle_gamma   90.00
#
_symmetry.space_group_name_H-M   'P 1'
#
loop_
_entity.id
_entity.type
_entity.pdbx_description
1 polymer ?
#
loop_
_entity_poly.entity_id
_entity_poly.type
_entity_poly.pdbx_seq_one_letter_code
_entity_poly.pdbx_strand_id
1 'polypeptide(L)'
;MSRPAPLILIPDLGDLLRLQPQYNAATVTELALHLGASGVLWLSGPDPDHPARDTFAAARLEIVELAPDWAWAEAEHAELTGFMHQYPQGQSRLRQDGQAERELEALLHGGMTLERLTSPEMLSGLAAYHAALAEALEEGPGTCWWARRLDTLAASVEGRTGVALAAQDDLPGLLERLPQASLPDAAHFAPGESSRLRALADRALLLHDGDDLSALLAALERETGDRLTPKSELQYAAAGIYLAVGDLLSARSLLEAAAHGLTNERSLPGLVLARLGQVRDAQGERELATRTYRAVLALSFTPKVAREAAQAGLAEAFTLDLTPAR
;
A
#
# COMPACT_ATOMS: atom_id res chain seq x y z
N MET A 1 12.60 -19.97 -33.39
CA MET A 1 13.03 -18.95 -32.37
C MET A 1 11.81 -18.68 -31.51
N SER A 2 11.86 -19.03 -30.24
CA SER A 2 10.77 -18.74 -29.30
C SER A 2 10.63 -17.20 -29.18
N ARG A 3 9.40 -16.68 -29.32
CA ARG A 3 9.15 -15.27 -29.12
C ARG A 3 9.53 -14.94 -27.67
N PRO A 4 10.31 -13.89 -27.39
CA PRO A 4 10.63 -13.54 -26.00
C PRO A 4 9.31 -13.37 -25.23
N ALA A 5 9.28 -13.84 -23.98
CA ALA A 5 8.12 -13.66 -23.13
C ALA A 5 7.83 -12.15 -23.04
N PRO A 6 6.55 -11.71 -23.13
CA PRO A 6 6.22 -10.28 -23.06
C PRO A 6 6.57 -9.70 -21.69
N LEU A 7 6.78 -8.39 -21.62
CA LEU A 7 6.74 -7.64 -20.37
C LEU A 7 5.27 -7.42 -20.00
N ILE A 8 4.87 -7.84 -18.79
CA ILE A 8 3.49 -7.68 -18.31
C ILE A 8 3.50 -6.66 -17.18
N LEU A 9 2.73 -5.58 -17.33
CA LEU A 9 2.60 -4.52 -16.33
C LEU A 9 1.41 -4.81 -15.42
N ILE A 10 1.67 -5.12 -14.13
CA ILE A 10 0.64 -5.28 -13.11
C ILE A 10 0.33 -3.91 -12.51
N PRO A 11 -0.96 -3.51 -12.44
CA PRO A 11 -1.39 -2.30 -11.77
C PRO A 11 -0.97 -2.25 -10.30
N ASP A 12 -0.48 -1.11 -9.83
CA ASP A 12 -0.21 -0.85 -8.44
C ASP A 12 -1.04 0.34 -7.94
N LEU A 13 -1.70 0.15 -6.81
CA LEU A 13 -2.51 1.16 -6.13
C LEU A 13 -1.81 1.76 -4.90
N GLY A 14 -0.56 1.39 -4.64
CA GLY A 14 0.17 1.86 -3.46
C GLY A 14 -0.55 1.48 -2.16
N ASP A 15 -0.69 2.42 -1.24
CA ASP A 15 -1.39 2.19 0.03
C ASP A 15 -2.89 1.89 -0.13
N LEU A 16 -3.52 2.26 -1.25
CA LEU A 16 -4.91 1.91 -1.52
C LEU A 16 -5.13 0.39 -1.63
N LEU A 17 -4.09 -0.42 -1.84
CA LEU A 17 -4.17 -1.87 -1.76
C LEU A 17 -4.72 -2.37 -0.42
N ARG A 18 -4.55 -1.60 0.68
CA ARG A 18 -5.11 -1.92 2.00
C ARG A 18 -6.62 -1.67 2.09
N LEU A 19 -7.17 -0.86 1.18
CA LEU A 19 -8.56 -0.42 1.16
C LEU A 19 -9.42 -1.19 0.17
N GLN A 20 -8.79 -1.98 -0.72
CA GLN A 20 -9.46 -2.64 -1.84
C GLN A 20 -9.60 -4.15 -1.61
N PRO A 21 -10.77 -4.66 -1.19
CA PRO A 21 -10.92 -6.08 -0.83
C PRO A 21 -10.73 -7.05 -2.00
N GLN A 22 -10.98 -6.59 -3.25
CA GLN A 22 -10.86 -7.42 -4.45
C GLN A 22 -9.55 -7.23 -5.21
N TYR A 23 -8.77 -6.21 -4.84
CA TYR A 23 -7.44 -5.95 -5.42
C TYR A 23 -6.48 -5.44 -4.35
N ASN A 24 -6.06 -6.33 -3.47
CA ASN A 24 -5.16 -6.05 -2.36
C ASN A 24 -3.74 -6.61 -2.62
N ALA A 25 -2.84 -6.46 -1.65
CA ALA A 25 -1.46 -6.90 -1.79
C ALA A 25 -1.32 -8.42 -2.06
N ALA A 26 -2.19 -9.25 -1.49
CA ALA A 26 -2.20 -10.68 -1.79
C ALA A 26 -2.72 -10.96 -3.20
N THR A 27 -3.71 -10.21 -3.70
CA THR A 27 -4.19 -10.29 -5.08
C THR A 27 -3.06 -10.00 -6.08
N VAL A 28 -2.29 -8.94 -5.85
CA VAL A 28 -1.12 -8.59 -6.68
C VAL A 28 -0.09 -9.72 -6.67
N THR A 29 0.16 -10.33 -5.50
CA THR A 29 1.08 -11.45 -5.35
C THR A 29 0.58 -12.70 -6.07
N GLU A 30 -0.70 -13.07 -5.90
CA GLU A 30 -1.33 -14.20 -6.59
C GLU A 30 -1.29 -14.01 -8.11
N LEU A 31 -1.53 -12.79 -8.59
CA LEU A 31 -1.45 -12.46 -10.00
C LEU A 31 -0.02 -12.62 -10.55
N ALA A 32 1.00 -12.12 -9.83
CA ALA A 32 2.39 -12.30 -10.23
C ALA A 32 2.78 -13.78 -10.33
N LEU A 33 2.36 -14.59 -9.34
CA LEU A 33 2.58 -16.04 -9.34
C LEU A 33 1.82 -16.74 -10.47
N HIS A 34 0.57 -16.34 -10.73
CA HIS A 34 -0.24 -16.86 -11.85
C HIS A 34 0.43 -16.61 -13.21
N LEU A 35 1.09 -15.46 -13.36
CA LEU A 35 1.88 -15.12 -14.56
C LEU A 35 3.24 -15.82 -14.60
N GLY A 36 3.55 -16.69 -13.63
CA GLY A 36 4.78 -17.47 -13.59
C GLY A 36 6.02 -16.68 -13.16
N ALA A 37 5.83 -15.55 -12.47
CA ALA A 37 6.94 -14.72 -11.98
C ALA A 37 7.74 -15.44 -10.89
N SER A 38 9.06 -15.41 -10.97
CA SER A 38 10.00 -15.71 -9.87
C SER A 38 10.53 -14.43 -9.21
N GLY A 39 10.32 -13.30 -9.85
CA GLY A 39 10.64 -11.96 -9.36
C GLY A 39 9.81 -10.92 -10.09
N VAL A 40 9.80 -9.71 -9.54
CA VAL A 40 9.01 -8.58 -10.02
C VAL A 40 9.92 -7.38 -10.22
N LEU A 41 9.84 -6.78 -11.41
CA LEU A 41 10.48 -5.50 -11.71
C LEU A 41 9.67 -4.39 -11.04
N TRP A 42 10.27 -3.70 -10.09
CA TRP A 42 9.55 -2.71 -9.26
C TRP A 42 9.66 -1.32 -9.88
N LEU A 43 8.56 -0.79 -10.37
CA LEU A 43 8.45 0.53 -11.00
C LEU A 43 7.66 1.55 -10.17
N SER A 44 7.04 1.13 -9.06
CA SER A 44 6.11 1.94 -8.26
C SER A 44 6.77 2.94 -7.29
N GLY A 45 8.09 3.07 -7.33
CA GLY A 45 8.83 4.01 -6.47
C GLY A 45 9.39 3.39 -5.18
N PRO A 46 10.24 4.14 -4.47
CA PRO A 46 11.05 3.62 -3.38
C PRO A 46 10.32 3.65 -2.03
N ASP A 47 9.09 3.18 -1.96
CA ASP A 47 8.37 3.06 -0.68
C ASP A 47 8.75 1.76 0.05
N PRO A 48 9.46 1.83 1.21
CA PRO A 48 9.80 0.65 1.98
C PRO A 48 8.60 0.05 2.73
N ASP A 49 7.54 0.81 2.99
CA ASP A 49 6.37 0.36 3.74
C ASP A 49 5.21 -0.10 2.84
N HIS A 50 5.46 -0.17 1.54
CA HIS A 50 4.48 -0.60 0.54
C HIS A 50 3.94 -2.00 0.83
N PRO A 51 2.60 -2.20 0.84
CA PRO A 51 1.97 -3.45 1.30
C PRO A 51 2.37 -4.69 0.48
N ALA A 52 2.62 -4.55 -0.82
CA ALA A 52 3.02 -5.68 -1.66
C ALA A 52 4.43 -6.22 -1.33
N ARG A 53 5.29 -5.45 -0.67
CA ARG A 53 6.64 -5.92 -0.29
C ARG A 53 6.60 -7.06 0.71
N ASP A 54 5.67 -7.03 1.66
CA ASP A 54 5.51 -8.09 2.65
C ASP A 54 4.99 -9.38 2.01
N THR A 55 3.99 -9.27 1.13
CA THR A 55 3.42 -10.43 0.45
C THR A 55 4.38 -11.02 -0.58
N PHE A 56 5.16 -10.20 -1.30
CA PHE A 56 6.22 -10.67 -2.18
C PHE A 56 7.34 -11.39 -1.41
N ALA A 57 7.79 -10.82 -0.28
CA ALA A 57 8.78 -11.47 0.58
C ALA A 57 8.26 -12.81 1.10
N ALA A 58 7.01 -12.85 1.57
CA ALA A 58 6.36 -14.09 2.00
C ALA A 58 6.24 -15.08 0.84
N ALA A 59 5.92 -14.66 -0.37
CA ALA A 59 5.88 -15.49 -1.58
C ALA A 59 7.27 -15.90 -2.10
N ARG A 60 8.36 -15.34 -1.58
CA ARG A 60 9.74 -15.47 -2.09
C ARG A 60 9.89 -14.98 -3.53
N LEU A 61 9.14 -13.97 -3.91
CA LEU A 61 9.35 -13.24 -5.15
C LEU A 61 10.48 -12.24 -4.94
N GLU A 62 11.47 -12.27 -5.82
CA GLU A 62 12.55 -11.29 -5.81
C GLU A 62 12.04 -9.95 -6.29
N ILE A 63 12.42 -8.86 -5.61
CA ILE A 63 12.10 -7.49 -6.03
C ILE A 63 13.34 -6.88 -6.67
N VAL A 64 13.23 -6.50 -7.94
CA VAL A 64 14.27 -5.77 -8.67
C VAL A 64 13.86 -4.30 -8.73
N GLU A 65 14.47 -3.47 -7.88
CA GLU A 65 14.20 -2.03 -7.81
C GLU A 65 14.68 -1.33 -9.08
N LEU A 66 13.78 -0.68 -9.78
CA LEU A 66 14.07 0.03 -11.03
C LEU A 66 13.55 1.47 -11.03
N ALA A 67 12.60 1.79 -10.14
CA ALA A 67 12.09 3.16 -10.03
C ALA A 67 13.13 4.07 -9.36
N PRO A 68 13.50 5.18 -10.01
CA PRO A 68 14.33 6.20 -9.36
C PRO A 68 13.53 6.95 -8.29
N ASP A 69 14.23 7.61 -7.38
CA ASP A 69 13.64 8.51 -6.40
C ASP A 69 13.23 9.83 -7.08
N TRP A 70 11.94 10.14 -7.04
CA TRP A 70 11.33 11.35 -7.58
C TRP A 70 10.80 12.30 -6.50
N ALA A 71 11.18 12.12 -5.23
CA ALA A 71 10.72 12.99 -4.13
C ALA A 71 11.02 14.46 -4.34
N TRP A 72 12.11 14.77 -5.06
CA TRP A 72 12.45 16.15 -5.46
C TRP A 72 11.38 16.80 -6.35
N ALA A 73 10.68 16.01 -7.19
CA ALA A 73 9.63 16.52 -8.07
C ALA A 73 8.40 16.98 -7.30
N GLU A 74 8.06 16.31 -6.20
CA GLU A 74 6.98 16.73 -5.30
C GLU A 74 7.27 18.09 -4.66
N ALA A 75 8.52 18.33 -4.26
CA ALA A 75 8.94 19.61 -3.70
C ALA A 75 8.86 20.74 -4.74
N GLU A 76 9.32 20.48 -5.98
CA GLU A 76 9.23 21.46 -7.07
C GLU A 76 7.76 21.75 -7.45
N HIS A 77 6.90 20.72 -7.46
CA HIS A 77 5.47 20.89 -7.71
C HIS A 77 4.79 21.71 -6.62
N ALA A 78 5.11 21.47 -5.35
CA ALA A 78 4.59 22.24 -4.23
C ALA A 78 5.03 23.72 -4.29
N GLU A 79 6.27 23.99 -4.69
CA GLU A 79 6.79 25.36 -4.89
C GLU A 79 6.04 26.06 -6.03
N LEU A 80 5.86 25.40 -7.17
CA LEU A 80 5.11 25.91 -8.32
C LEU A 80 3.67 26.25 -7.92
N THR A 81 2.94 25.34 -7.26
CA THR A 81 1.55 25.57 -6.83
C THR A 81 1.47 26.70 -5.81
N GLY A 82 2.41 26.76 -4.87
CA GLY A 82 2.55 27.88 -3.93
C GLY A 82 2.75 29.24 -4.61
N PHE A 83 3.54 29.29 -5.69
CA PHE A 83 3.71 30.49 -6.50
C PHE A 83 2.42 30.84 -7.26
N MET A 84 1.76 29.86 -7.87
CA MET A 84 0.50 30.06 -8.63
C MET A 84 -0.64 30.60 -7.78
N HIS A 85 -0.69 30.30 -6.49
CA HIS A 85 -1.66 30.89 -5.56
C HIS A 85 -1.56 32.42 -5.39
N GLN A 86 -0.43 33.03 -5.77
CA GLN A 86 -0.17 34.46 -5.52
C GLN A 86 -0.82 35.39 -6.55
N TYR A 87 -1.33 34.87 -7.67
CA TYR A 87 -1.91 35.71 -8.73
C TYR A 87 -3.18 35.08 -9.36
N PRO A 88 -4.10 35.93 -9.88
CA PRO A 88 -5.43 35.45 -10.31
C PRO A 88 -5.42 34.38 -11.43
N GLN A 89 -4.50 34.51 -12.39
CA GLN A 89 -4.38 33.53 -13.49
C GLN A 89 -3.90 32.17 -12.94
N GLY A 90 -2.92 32.17 -12.02
CA GLY A 90 -2.45 30.96 -11.35
C GLY A 90 -3.57 30.28 -10.57
N GLN A 91 -4.33 31.06 -9.79
CA GLN A 91 -5.50 30.54 -9.07
C GLN A 91 -6.57 29.93 -10.00
N SER A 92 -6.73 30.50 -11.23
CA SER A 92 -7.63 29.92 -12.22
C SER A 92 -7.17 28.56 -12.72
N ARG A 93 -5.86 28.42 -12.96
CA ARG A 93 -5.22 27.16 -13.37
C ARG A 93 -5.31 26.09 -12.27
N LEU A 94 -5.02 26.47 -11.02
CA LEU A 94 -5.17 25.56 -9.87
C LEU A 94 -6.63 25.09 -9.67
N ARG A 95 -7.62 25.88 -10.06
CA ARG A 95 -9.01 25.40 -10.07
C ARG A 95 -9.29 24.38 -11.16
N GLN A 96 -8.65 24.51 -12.35
CA GLN A 96 -8.73 23.51 -13.42
C GLN A 96 -8.03 22.22 -13.02
N ASP A 97 -6.85 22.32 -12.42
CA ASP A 97 -6.11 21.22 -11.83
C ASP A 97 -6.99 20.46 -10.79
N GLY A 98 -7.52 21.14 -9.80
CA GLY A 98 -8.45 20.56 -8.83
C GLY A 98 -9.77 20.04 -9.42
N GLN A 99 -10.16 20.42 -10.63
CA GLN A 99 -11.26 19.78 -11.34
C GLN A 99 -10.82 18.42 -11.92
N ALA A 100 -9.64 18.35 -12.52
CA ALA A 100 -9.08 17.10 -13.03
C ALA A 100 -8.88 16.07 -11.90
N GLU A 101 -8.43 16.52 -10.73
CA GLU A 101 -8.31 15.67 -9.53
C GLU A 101 -9.67 15.07 -9.10
N ARG A 102 -10.73 15.88 -9.05
CA ARG A 102 -12.07 15.38 -8.71
C ARG A 102 -12.62 14.39 -9.74
N GLU A 103 -12.32 14.57 -11.01
CA GLU A 103 -12.69 13.63 -12.07
C GLU A 103 -11.94 12.30 -11.93
N LEU A 104 -10.66 12.36 -11.57
CA LEU A 104 -9.87 11.18 -11.24
C LEU A 104 -10.41 10.49 -9.98
N GLU A 105 -10.70 11.25 -8.93
CA GLU A 105 -11.29 10.70 -7.70
C GLU A 105 -12.61 9.96 -7.99
N ALA A 106 -13.48 10.55 -8.82
CA ALA A 106 -14.71 9.91 -9.25
C ALA A 106 -14.47 8.62 -10.05
N LEU A 107 -13.44 8.60 -10.90
CA LEU A 107 -13.02 7.42 -11.65
C LEU A 107 -12.50 6.31 -10.71
N LEU A 108 -11.78 6.68 -9.65
CA LEU A 108 -11.22 5.76 -8.66
C LEU A 108 -12.23 5.38 -7.56
N HIS A 109 -13.42 5.99 -7.55
CA HIS A 109 -14.44 5.69 -6.55
C HIS A 109 -15.00 4.27 -6.70
N GLY A 110 -15.16 3.55 -5.58
CA GLY A 110 -15.74 2.19 -5.54
C GLY A 110 -14.71 1.08 -5.53
N GLY A 111 -15.20 -0.17 -5.65
CA GLY A 111 -14.34 -1.36 -5.58
C GLY A 111 -13.46 -1.50 -6.82
N MET A 112 -12.17 -1.73 -6.58
CA MET A 112 -11.19 -2.00 -7.64
C MET A 112 -11.03 -3.49 -7.84
N THR A 113 -11.09 -3.92 -9.11
CA THR A 113 -10.79 -5.28 -9.56
C THR A 113 -9.74 -5.20 -10.66
N LEU A 114 -9.06 -6.32 -10.94
CA LEU A 114 -8.11 -6.36 -12.06
C LEU A 114 -8.78 -5.94 -13.37
N GLU A 115 -10.00 -6.43 -13.64
CA GLU A 115 -10.75 -6.08 -14.85
C GLU A 115 -10.97 -4.57 -14.97
N ARG A 116 -11.37 -3.92 -13.88
CA ARG A 116 -11.60 -2.48 -13.87
C ARG A 116 -10.30 -1.70 -14.04
N LEU A 117 -9.23 -2.08 -13.35
CA LEU A 117 -7.92 -1.40 -13.41
C LEU A 117 -7.27 -1.49 -14.78
N THR A 118 -7.53 -2.57 -15.52
CA THR A 118 -7.00 -2.78 -16.87
C THR A 118 -7.98 -2.39 -17.98
N SER A 119 -9.17 -1.87 -17.62
CA SER A 119 -10.19 -1.50 -18.61
C SER A 119 -9.76 -0.31 -19.46
N PRO A 120 -10.24 -0.25 -20.72
CA PRO A 120 -10.02 0.93 -21.57
C PRO A 120 -10.55 2.23 -20.97
N GLU A 121 -11.66 2.16 -20.21
CA GLU A 121 -12.24 3.31 -19.52
C GLU A 121 -11.28 3.86 -18.46
N MET A 122 -10.71 3.00 -17.61
CA MET A 122 -9.73 3.40 -16.60
C MET A 122 -8.49 4.02 -17.25
N LEU A 123 -7.91 3.35 -18.24
CA LEU A 123 -6.70 3.83 -18.91
C LEU A 123 -6.93 5.16 -19.65
N SER A 124 -8.07 5.32 -20.33
CA SER A 124 -8.38 6.58 -21.00
C SER A 124 -8.69 7.72 -20.03
N GLY A 125 -9.33 7.41 -18.89
CA GLY A 125 -9.57 8.39 -17.83
C GLY A 125 -8.28 8.89 -17.19
N LEU A 126 -7.34 8.00 -16.89
CA LEU A 126 -6.00 8.36 -16.39
C LEU A 126 -5.21 9.20 -17.41
N ALA A 127 -5.24 8.81 -18.69
CA ALA A 127 -4.61 9.60 -19.75
C ALA A 127 -5.22 11.01 -19.88
N ALA A 128 -6.55 11.12 -19.76
CA ALA A 128 -7.26 12.39 -19.78
C ALA A 128 -6.88 13.26 -18.55
N TYR A 129 -6.77 12.66 -17.37
CA TYR A 129 -6.28 13.35 -16.18
C TYR A 129 -4.91 13.98 -16.38
N HIS A 130 -3.92 13.21 -16.85
CA HIS A 130 -2.57 13.73 -17.10
C HIS A 130 -2.56 14.81 -18.20
N ALA A 131 -3.37 14.68 -19.24
CA ALA A 131 -3.51 15.71 -20.28
C ALA A 131 -4.12 17.01 -19.72
N ALA A 132 -5.13 16.90 -18.85
CA ALA A 132 -5.75 18.05 -18.19
C ALA A 132 -4.78 18.76 -17.22
N LEU A 133 -3.96 18.00 -16.48
CA LEU A 133 -2.89 18.58 -15.65
C LEU A 133 -1.86 19.34 -16.48
N ALA A 134 -1.38 18.75 -17.57
CA ALA A 134 -0.40 19.38 -18.44
C ALA A 134 -0.96 20.67 -19.07
N GLU A 135 -2.25 20.69 -19.45
CA GLU A 135 -2.92 21.90 -19.95
C GLU A 135 -3.09 22.95 -18.84
N ALA A 136 -3.52 22.56 -17.64
CA ALA A 136 -3.78 23.48 -16.54
C ALA A 136 -2.49 24.13 -16.01
N LEU A 137 -1.43 23.35 -15.83
CA LEU A 137 -0.18 23.79 -15.21
C LEU A 137 0.88 24.27 -16.22
N GLU A 138 0.65 24.07 -17.52
CA GLU A 138 1.59 24.23 -18.64
C GLU A 138 2.82 23.31 -18.53
N GLU A 139 3.44 23.02 -19.66
CA GLU A 139 4.70 22.27 -19.71
C GLU A 139 5.87 23.17 -19.34
N GLY A 140 6.19 23.19 -18.07
CA GLY A 140 7.35 23.86 -17.53
C GLY A 140 8.32 22.90 -16.85
N PRO A 141 9.47 23.38 -16.34
CA PRO A 141 10.40 22.54 -15.59
C PRO A 141 9.75 21.81 -14.41
N GLY A 142 8.77 22.42 -13.75
CA GLY A 142 8.06 21.85 -12.61
C GLY A 142 6.90 20.90 -12.97
N THR A 143 6.49 20.83 -14.24
CA THR A 143 5.33 20.01 -14.68
C THR A 143 5.69 18.89 -15.64
N CYS A 144 6.83 18.97 -16.32
CA CYS A 144 7.27 17.89 -17.23
C CYS A 144 7.97 16.71 -16.50
N TRP A 145 8.02 16.71 -15.18
CA TRP A 145 8.65 15.65 -14.40
C TRP A 145 8.00 14.27 -14.63
N TRP A 146 6.69 14.22 -14.79
CA TRP A 146 6.00 12.96 -15.04
C TRP A 146 6.43 12.31 -16.37
N ALA A 147 6.51 13.09 -17.46
CA ALA A 147 6.99 12.58 -18.73
C ALA A 147 8.44 12.05 -18.62
N ARG A 148 9.33 12.75 -17.90
CA ARG A 148 10.71 12.30 -17.64
C ARG A 148 10.75 11.03 -16.81
N ARG A 149 9.87 10.91 -15.81
CA ARG A 149 9.73 9.70 -15.02
C ARG A 149 9.36 8.52 -15.91
N LEU A 150 8.34 8.66 -16.73
CA LEU A 150 7.91 7.64 -17.68
C LEU A 150 9.03 7.23 -18.65
N ASP A 151 9.78 8.18 -19.20
CA ASP A 151 10.91 7.90 -20.08
C ASP A 151 12.02 7.11 -19.34
N THR A 152 12.29 7.48 -18.10
CA THR A 152 13.28 6.78 -17.26
C THR A 152 12.82 5.37 -16.91
N LEU A 153 11.55 5.20 -16.52
CA LEU A 153 10.97 3.88 -16.23
C LEU A 153 10.97 2.99 -17.46
N ALA A 154 10.55 3.52 -18.61
CA ALA A 154 10.55 2.78 -19.88
C ALA A 154 11.96 2.32 -20.26
N ALA A 155 12.96 3.20 -20.16
CA ALA A 155 14.37 2.88 -20.42
C ALA A 155 14.89 1.80 -19.45
N SER A 156 14.48 1.81 -18.19
CA SER A 156 14.91 0.84 -17.18
C SER A 156 14.44 -0.60 -17.45
N VAL A 157 13.35 -0.76 -18.21
CA VAL A 157 12.78 -2.07 -18.58
C VAL A 157 12.97 -2.43 -20.05
N GLU A 158 13.66 -1.59 -20.81
CA GLU A 158 13.93 -1.87 -22.23
C GLU A 158 14.67 -3.20 -22.40
N GLY A 159 14.15 -4.06 -23.27
CA GLY A 159 14.70 -5.40 -23.53
C GLY A 159 14.47 -6.40 -22.40
N ARG A 160 13.84 -6.04 -21.29
CA ARG A 160 13.47 -6.97 -20.21
C ARG A 160 12.15 -7.67 -20.51
N THR A 161 11.96 -8.81 -19.86
CA THR A 161 10.77 -9.65 -19.98
C THR A 161 10.31 -10.04 -18.58
N GLY A 162 9.07 -10.50 -18.44
CA GLY A 162 8.50 -10.95 -17.17
C GLY A 162 7.46 -9.97 -16.62
N VAL A 163 7.37 -9.86 -15.32
CA VAL A 163 6.33 -9.11 -14.62
C VAL A 163 6.92 -7.84 -14.00
N ALA A 164 6.28 -6.71 -14.23
CA ALA A 164 6.61 -5.44 -13.60
C ALA A 164 5.40 -4.89 -12.83
N LEU A 165 5.63 -4.42 -11.61
CA LEU A 165 4.65 -3.68 -10.82
C LEU A 165 4.81 -2.19 -11.12
N ALA A 166 3.77 -1.56 -11.66
CA ALA A 166 3.80 -0.15 -12.07
C ALA A 166 2.62 0.59 -11.45
N ALA A 167 2.86 1.82 -11.00
CA ALA A 167 1.79 2.67 -10.49
C ALA A 167 0.65 2.79 -11.51
N GLN A 168 -0.59 2.72 -11.03
CA GLN A 168 -1.78 2.70 -11.88
C GLN A 168 -1.85 3.91 -12.81
N ASP A 169 -1.45 5.07 -12.33
CA ASP A 169 -1.44 6.33 -13.07
C ASP A 169 -0.33 6.39 -14.15
N ASP A 170 0.75 5.63 -13.99
CA ASP A 170 1.82 5.54 -14.99
C ASP A 170 1.47 4.62 -16.17
N LEU A 171 0.50 3.70 -16.01
CA LEU A 171 0.22 2.66 -16.99
C LEU A 171 -0.08 3.18 -18.41
N PRO A 172 -0.94 4.21 -18.62
CA PRO A 172 -1.19 4.71 -19.96
C PRO A 172 0.08 5.17 -20.66
N GLY A 173 0.89 5.97 -19.97
CA GLY A 173 2.12 6.52 -20.51
C GLY A 173 3.23 5.48 -20.70
N LEU A 174 3.29 4.43 -19.87
CA LEU A 174 4.21 3.30 -20.06
C LEU A 174 3.81 2.43 -21.24
N LEU A 175 2.53 2.16 -21.44
CA LEU A 175 2.04 1.38 -22.59
C LEU A 175 2.30 2.09 -23.92
N GLU A 176 2.25 3.42 -23.96
CA GLU A 176 2.63 4.21 -25.15
C GLU A 176 4.12 4.08 -25.49
N ARG A 177 4.99 4.06 -24.46
CA ARG A 177 6.46 3.99 -24.61
C ARG A 177 6.98 2.57 -24.81
N LEU A 178 6.23 1.56 -24.39
CA LEU A 178 6.61 0.16 -24.38
C LEU A 178 5.64 -0.68 -25.23
N PRO A 179 5.69 -0.59 -26.57
CA PRO A 179 4.73 -1.27 -27.44
C PRO A 179 4.79 -2.80 -27.34
N GLN A 180 5.83 -3.36 -26.72
CA GLN A 180 5.98 -4.78 -26.42
C GLN A 180 5.38 -5.20 -25.08
N ALA A 181 5.02 -4.22 -24.21
CA ALA A 181 4.39 -4.51 -22.94
C ALA A 181 2.89 -4.77 -23.11
N SER A 182 2.33 -5.50 -22.18
CA SER A 182 0.89 -5.78 -22.12
C SER A 182 0.40 -5.73 -20.68
N LEU A 183 -0.90 -5.59 -20.51
CA LEU A 183 -1.57 -5.77 -19.23
C LEU A 183 -1.93 -7.24 -19.03
N PRO A 184 -2.13 -7.68 -17.75
CA PRO A 184 -2.66 -9.01 -17.47
C PRO A 184 -4.05 -9.19 -18.07
N ASP A 185 -4.33 -10.41 -18.53
CA ASP A 185 -5.68 -10.76 -18.99
C ASP A 185 -6.57 -11.07 -17.78
N ALA A 186 -7.45 -10.13 -17.45
CA ALA A 186 -8.36 -10.24 -16.31
C ALA A 186 -9.35 -11.41 -16.45
N ALA A 187 -9.69 -11.84 -17.68
CA ALA A 187 -10.60 -12.97 -17.90
C ALA A 187 -9.99 -14.32 -17.47
N HIS A 188 -8.67 -14.39 -17.35
CA HIS A 188 -7.94 -15.62 -17.00
C HIS A 188 -7.40 -15.60 -15.56
N PHE A 189 -7.77 -14.61 -14.75
CA PHE A 189 -7.36 -14.52 -13.36
C PHE A 189 -8.54 -14.20 -12.45
N ALA A 190 -8.65 -14.92 -11.33
CA ALA A 190 -9.55 -14.61 -10.24
C ALA A 190 -8.76 -14.60 -8.92
N PRO A 191 -8.99 -13.60 -8.04
CA PRO A 191 -8.41 -13.59 -6.70
C PRO A 191 -8.74 -14.88 -5.94
N GLY A 192 -7.74 -15.41 -5.25
CA GLY A 192 -7.84 -16.68 -4.54
C GLY A 192 -8.11 -16.51 -3.04
N GLU A 193 -7.81 -17.55 -2.29
CA GLU A 193 -8.02 -17.61 -0.84
C GLU A 193 -7.10 -16.65 -0.09
N SER A 194 -5.86 -16.46 -0.55
CA SER A 194 -4.94 -15.50 0.08
C SER A 194 -5.45 -14.07 -0.03
N SER A 195 -6.04 -13.70 -1.19
CA SER A 195 -6.69 -12.39 -1.38
C SER A 195 -7.87 -12.21 -0.43
N ARG A 196 -8.69 -13.25 -0.22
CA ARG A 196 -9.81 -13.22 0.73
C ARG A 196 -9.33 -13.02 2.17
N LEU A 197 -8.32 -13.77 2.60
CA LEU A 197 -7.72 -13.64 3.92
C LEU A 197 -7.12 -12.26 4.14
N ARG A 198 -6.41 -11.73 3.15
CA ARG A 198 -5.85 -10.38 3.19
C ARG A 198 -6.94 -9.34 3.36
N ALA A 199 -8.01 -9.43 2.57
CA ALA A 199 -9.14 -8.52 2.67
C ALA A 199 -9.79 -8.52 4.06
N LEU A 200 -9.89 -9.70 4.71
CA LEU A 200 -10.39 -9.81 6.07
C LEU A 200 -9.45 -9.15 7.09
N ALA A 201 -8.13 -9.35 6.97
CA ALA A 201 -7.15 -8.74 7.86
C ALA A 201 -7.13 -7.22 7.71
N ASP A 202 -7.08 -6.72 6.48
CA ASP A 202 -7.07 -5.28 6.18
C ASP A 202 -8.38 -4.62 6.67
N ARG A 203 -9.54 -5.27 6.47
CA ARG A 203 -10.83 -4.80 6.97
C ARG A 203 -10.87 -4.67 8.50
N ALA A 204 -10.23 -5.59 9.21
CA ALA A 204 -10.18 -5.57 10.67
C ALA A 204 -9.24 -4.48 11.23
N LEU A 205 -8.35 -3.93 10.41
CA LEU A 205 -7.51 -2.79 10.77
C LEU A 205 -8.17 -1.43 10.50
N LEU A 206 -9.29 -1.42 9.76
CA LEU A 206 -10.04 -0.23 9.34
C LEU A 206 -11.45 -0.26 9.96
N LEU A 207 -11.52 0.00 11.26
CA LEU A 207 -12.79 -0.02 12.00
C LEU A 207 -13.61 1.26 11.74
N HIS A 208 -14.93 1.08 11.62
CA HIS A 208 -15.91 2.15 11.49
C HIS A 208 -16.98 2.04 12.59
N ASP A 209 -17.63 3.14 12.93
CA ASP A 209 -18.61 3.22 14.03
C ASP A 209 -19.80 2.23 13.88
N GLY A 210 -20.13 1.80 12.67
CA GLY A 210 -21.25 0.88 12.39
C GLY A 210 -20.86 -0.60 12.29
N ASP A 211 -19.62 -0.96 12.60
CA ASP A 211 -19.13 -2.33 12.41
C ASP A 211 -19.68 -3.31 13.45
N ASP A 212 -20.07 -4.49 12.98
CA ASP A 212 -20.30 -5.65 13.88
C ASP A 212 -18.96 -6.28 14.26
N LEU A 213 -18.37 -5.72 15.33
CA LEU A 213 -17.07 -6.16 15.84
C LEU A 213 -17.09 -7.63 16.29
N SER A 214 -18.22 -8.14 16.76
CA SER A 214 -18.36 -9.54 17.19
C SER A 214 -18.31 -10.48 15.99
N ALA A 215 -19.00 -10.13 14.90
CA ALA A 215 -18.95 -10.90 13.67
C ALA A 215 -17.55 -10.89 13.04
N LEU A 216 -16.87 -9.73 13.08
CA LEU A 216 -15.52 -9.58 12.55
C LEU A 216 -14.50 -10.39 13.36
N LEU A 217 -14.56 -10.34 14.70
CA LEU A 217 -13.74 -11.18 15.58
C LEU A 217 -13.96 -12.67 15.30
N ALA A 218 -15.23 -13.11 15.23
CA ALA A 218 -15.57 -14.51 14.95
C ALA A 218 -15.08 -14.95 13.56
N ALA A 219 -15.02 -14.04 12.58
CA ALA A 219 -14.45 -14.33 11.27
C ALA A 219 -12.93 -14.53 11.37
N LEU A 220 -12.19 -13.63 12.05
CA LEU A 220 -10.74 -13.74 12.25
C LEU A 220 -10.34 -15.00 13.04
N GLU A 221 -11.12 -15.37 14.06
CA GLU A 221 -10.85 -16.56 14.88
C GLU A 221 -10.94 -17.87 14.09
N ARG A 222 -11.90 -17.98 13.17
CA ARG A 222 -12.10 -19.15 12.32
C ARG A 222 -10.98 -19.41 11.34
N GLU A 223 -10.23 -18.37 10.98
CA GLU A 223 -9.17 -18.47 9.99
C GLU A 223 -7.88 -19.02 10.60
N THR A 224 -7.24 -19.92 9.88
CA THR A 224 -5.94 -20.49 10.29
C THR A 224 -4.76 -19.62 9.81
N GLY A 225 -5.02 -18.71 8.86
CA GLY A 225 -4.00 -17.99 8.15
C GLY A 225 -3.36 -18.82 7.04
N ASP A 226 -2.61 -18.17 6.21
CA ASP A 226 -1.77 -18.77 5.18
C ASP A 226 -0.36 -18.16 5.18
N ARG A 227 0.37 -18.37 4.09
CA ARG A 227 1.73 -17.85 3.94
C ARG A 227 1.77 -16.33 3.75
N LEU A 228 0.78 -15.75 3.04
CA LEU A 228 0.72 -14.31 2.73
C LEU A 228 0.05 -13.52 3.85
N THR A 229 -0.85 -14.16 4.59
CA THR A 229 -1.55 -13.58 5.75
C THR A 229 -1.49 -14.59 6.90
N PRO A 230 -0.37 -14.61 7.66
CA PRO A 230 -0.16 -15.61 8.70
C PRO A 230 -1.12 -15.44 9.87
N LYS A 231 -1.33 -16.51 10.68
CA LYS A 231 -2.20 -16.45 11.87
C LYS A 231 -1.81 -15.34 12.84
N SER A 232 -0.52 -15.05 12.95
CA SER A 232 -0.01 -13.95 13.78
C SER A 232 -0.56 -12.59 13.36
N GLU A 233 -0.79 -12.37 12.06
CA GLU A 233 -1.37 -11.15 11.54
C GLU A 233 -2.87 -11.05 11.82
N LEU A 234 -3.60 -12.15 11.68
CA LEU A 234 -5.01 -12.21 12.07
C LEU A 234 -5.20 -11.96 13.57
N GLN A 235 -4.28 -12.48 14.40
CA GLN A 235 -4.25 -12.20 15.85
C GLN A 235 -3.94 -10.74 16.15
N TYR A 236 -3.00 -10.12 15.40
CA TYR A 236 -2.69 -8.70 15.51
C TYR A 236 -3.91 -7.84 15.15
N ALA A 237 -4.61 -8.17 14.07
CA ALA A 237 -5.83 -7.47 13.66
C ALA A 237 -6.94 -7.61 14.71
N ALA A 238 -7.19 -8.82 15.21
CA ALA A 238 -8.16 -9.05 16.29
C ALA A 238 -7.79 -8.31 17.58
N ALA A 239 -6.51 -8.24 17.93
CA ALA A 239 -6.05 -7.47 19.09
C ALA A 239 -6.33 -5.97 18.94
N GLY A 240 -6.28 -5.43 17.70
CA GLY A 240 -6.68 -4.05 17.40
C GLY A 240 -8.14 -3.78 17.73
N ILE A 241 -9.05 -4.73 17.43
CA ILE A 241 -10.47 -4.62 17.76
C ILE A 241 -10.69 -4.60 19.28
N TYR A 242 -10.05 -5.54 20.03
CA TYR A 242 -10.14 -5.56 21.49
C TYR A 242 -9.58 -4.27 22.12
N LEU A 243 -8.50 -3.74 21.56
CA LEU A 243 -7.93 -2.47 22.03
C LEU A 243 -8.91 -1.30 21.80
N ALA A 244 -9.59 -1.26 20.65
CA ALA A 244 -10.56 -0.22 20.33
C ALA A 244 -11.77 -0.19 21.28
N VAL A 245 -12.12 -1.34 21.88
CA VAL A 245 -13.20 -1.43 22.89
C VAL A 245 -12.68 -1.42 24.33
N GLY A 246 -11.37 -1.23 24.54
CA GLY A 246 -10.75 -1.14 25.87
C GLY A 246 -10.50 -2.48 26.58
N ASP A 247 -10.68 -3.61 25.91
CA ASP A 247 -10.33 -4.92 26.48
C ASP A 247 -8.83 -5.19 26.33
N LEU A 248 -8.08 -4.59 27.23
CA LEU A 248 -6.61 -4.69 27.27
C LEU A 248 -6.12 -6.11 27.54
N LEU A 249 -6.90 -6.95 28.24
CA LEU A 249 -6.49 -8.32 28.58
C LEU A 249 -6.54 -9.22 27.34
N SER A 250 -7.63 -9.19 26.60
CA SER A 250 -7.78 -9.93 25.35
C SER A 250 -6.81 -9.44 24.29
N ALA A 251 -6.66 -8.10 24.14
CA ALA A 251 -5.69 -7.51 23.22
C ALA A 251 -4.26 -7.99 23.53
N ARG A 252 -3.83 -7.96 24.79
CA ARG A 252 -2.53 -8.44 25.20
C ARG A 252 -2.30 -9.92 24.90
N SER A 253 -3.27 -10.76 25.26
CA SER A 253 -3.18 -12.21 25.03
C SER A 253 -2.96 -12.54 23.56
N LEU A 254 -3.70 -11.87 22.66
CA LEU A 254 -3.56 -12.06 21.22
C LEU A 254 -2.22 -11.53 20.69
N LEU A 255 -1.75 -10.38 21.19
CA LEU A 255 -0.44 -9.82 20.78
C LEU A 255 0.73 -10.68 21.25
N GLU A 256 0.65 -11.25 22.46
CA GLU A 256 1.66 -12.19 22.95
C GLU A 256 1.64 -13.48 22.13
N ALA A 257 0.45 -14.02 21.79
CA ALA A 257 0.31 -15.17 20.90
C ALA A 257 0.85 -14.86 19.50
N ALA A 258 0.53 -13.69 18.94
CA ALA A 258 1.07 -13.24 17.66
C ALA A 258 2.61 -13.16 17.70
N ALA A 259 3.18 -12.55 18.75
CA ALA A 259 4.62 -12.42 18.91
C ALA A 259 5.35 -13.78 18.98
N HIS A 260 4.73 -14.78 19.61
CA HIS A 260 5.27 -16.14 19.66
C HIS A 260 5.17 -16.89 18.31
N GLY A 261 4.18 -16.55 17.50
CA GLY A 261 3.94 -17.17 16.19
C GLY A 261 4.72 -16.54 15.04
N LEU A 262 5.49 -15.46 15.27
CA LEU A 262 6.30 -14.82 14.24
C LEU A 262 7.41 -15.76 13.76
N THR A 263 7.61 -15.78 12.44
CA THR A 263 8.65 -16.61 11.80
C THR A 263 9.62 -15.75 10.97
N ASN A 264 9.23 -15.38 9.77
CA ASN A 264 10.10 -14.65 8.84
C ASN A 264 9.39 -13.45 8.19
N GLU A 265 8.38 -12.90 8.86
CA GLU A 265 7.64 -11.75 8.41
C GLU A 265 8.53 -10.50 8.45
N ARG A 266 8.34 -9.61 7.49
CA ARG A 266 9.16 -8.40 7.37
C ARG A 266 8.65 -7.27 8.27
N SER A 267 7.39 -6.87 8.11
CA SER A 267 6.79 -5.72 8.81
C SER A 267 6.09 -6.09 10.11
N LEU A 268 5.46 -7.26 10.14
CA LEU A 268 4.60 -7.70 11.24
C LEU A 268 5.28 -7.71 12.62
N PRO A 269 6.56 -8.13 12.80
CA PRO A 269 7.23 -8.09 14.09
C PRO A 269 7.23 -6.69 14.72
N GLY A 270 7.53 -5.66 13.92
CA GLY A 270 7.54 -4.28 14.38
C GLY A 270 6.15 -3.81 14.81
N LEU A 271 5.12 -4.13 14.02
CA LEU A 271 3.73 -3.77 14.31
C LEU A 271 3.23 -4.45 15.60
N VAL A 272 3.42 -5.77 15.72
CA VAL A 272 2.98 -6.54 16.89
C VAL A 272 3.66 -6.04 18.16
N LEU A 273 4.99 -5.86 18.15
CA LEU A 273 5.72 -5.41 19.33
C LEU A 273 5.39 -3.96 19.71
N ALA A 274 5.22 -3.05 18.73
CA ALA A 274 4.83 -1.68 19.04
C ALA A 274 3.46 -1.64 19.72
N ARG A 275 2.47 -2.36 19.19
CA ARG A 275 1.14 -2.46 19.79
C ARG A 275 1.16 -3.14 21.18
N LEU A 276 1.95 -4.19 21.35
CA LEU A 276 2.14 -4.83 22.66
C LEU A 276 2.75 -3.87 23.68
N GLY A 277 3.70 -3.04 23.27
CA GLY A 277 4.25 -1.97 24.10
C GLY A 277 3.17 -0.99 24.57
N GLN A 278 2.29 -0.54 23.64
CA GLN A 278 1.17 0.34 23.97
C GLN A 278 0.18 -0.29 24.96
N VAL A 279 -0.18 -1.56 24.77
CA VAL A 279 -1.08 -2.28 25.69
C VAL A 279 -0.46 -2.42 27.07
N ARG A 280 0.83 -2.72 27.17
CA ARG A 280 1.56 -2.81 28.46
C ARG A 280 1.61 -1.46 29.18
N ASP A 281 1.84 -0.37 28.47
CA ASP A 281 1.77 0.97 29.06
C ASP A 281 0.37 1.27 29.61
N ALA A 282 -0.68 1.01 28.81
CA ALA A 282 -2.06 1.21 29.22
C ALA A 282 -2.46 0.37 30.46
N GLN A 283 -1.78 -0.75 30.68
CA GLN A 283 -1.91 -1.60 31.87
C GLN A 283 -1.02 -1.16 33.04
N GLY A 284 -0.21 -0.10 32.90
CA GLY A 284 0.72 0.39 33.92
C GLY A 284 2.03 -0.38 34.01
N GLU A 285 2.32 -1.29 33.06
CA GLU A 285 3.55 -2.12 33.04
C GLU A 285 4.70 -1.41 32.32
N ARG A 286 5.03 -0.20 32.73
CA ARG A 286 5.98 0.72 32.08
C ARG A 286 7.34 0.11 31.76
N GLU A 287 7.91 -0.69 32.66
CA GLU A 287 9.21 -1.32 32.42
C GLU A 287 9.15 -2.31 31.25
N LEU A 288 8.09 -3.13 31.20
CA LEU A 288 7.90 -4.10 30.13
C LEU A 288 7.60 -3.39 28.80
N ALA A 289 6.78 -2.36 28.83
CA ALA A 289 6.50 -1.52 27.66
C ALA A 289 7.79 -0.92 27.08
N THR A 290 8.62 -0.31 27.93
CA THR A 290 9.90 0.28 27.54
C THR A 290 10.85 -0.76 26.90
N ARG A 291 10.93 -1.97 27.46
CA ARG A 291 11.73 -3.06 26.88
C ARG A 291 11.17 -3.46 25.51
N THR A 292 9.85 -3.50 25.38
CA THR A 292 9.18 -3.87 24.12
C THR A 292 9.44 -2.84 23.03
N TYR A 293 9.33 -1.54 23.32
CA TYR A 293 9.63 -0.48 22.37
C TYR A 293 11.10 -0.48 21.92
N ARG A 294 12.03 -0.75 22.84
CA ARG A 294 13.45 -0.92 22.48
C ARG A 294 13.66 -2.11 21.54
N ALA A 295 12.93 -3.21 21.74
CA ALA A 295 12.99 -4.35 20.84
C ALA A 295 12.49 -3.99 19.43
N VAL A 296 11.43 -3.17 19.29
CA VAL A 296 10.97 -2.65 17.98
C VAL A 296 12.10 -1.93 17.25
N LEU A 297 12.79 -1.02 17.95
CA LEU A 297 13.86 -0.22 17.34
C LEU A 297 15.16 -1.01 17.05
N ALA A 298 15.28 -2.22 17.58
CA ALA A 298 16.41 -3.13 17.35
C ALA A 298 16.17 -4.10 16.17
N LEU A 299 14.96 -4.15 15.59
CA LEU A 299 14.68 -4.99 14.44
C LEU A 299 15.43 -4.50 13.21
N SER A 300 15.80 -5.42 12.33
CA SER A 300 16.46 -5.11 11.05
C SER A 300 15.59 -4.29 10.11
N PHE A 301 14.28 -4.50 10.16
CA PHE A 301 13.28 -3.70 9.50
C PHE A 301 12.12 -3.40 10.46
N THR A 302 11.65 -2.17 10.42
CA THR A 302 10.49 -1.70 11.19
C THR A 302 9.72 -0.69 10.35
N PRO A 303 8.43 -0.91 10.08
CA PRO A 303 7.58 0.06 9.41
C PRO A 303 7.62 1.42 10.12
N LYS A 304 7.48 2.50 9.36
CA LYS A 304 7.52 3.87 9.88
C LYS A 304 6.57 4.06 11.06
N VAL A 305 5.32 3.61 10.91
CA VAL A 305 4.28 3.73 11.96
C VAL A 305 4.65 3.01 13.25
N ALA A 306 5.27 1.82 13.18
CA ALA A 306 5.69 1.07 14.36
C ALA A 306 6.92 1.71 15.02
N ARG A 307 7.84 2.26 14.24
CA ARG A 307 9.02 2.99 14.73
C ARG A 307 8.59 4.26 15.47
N GLU A 308 7.70 5.06 14.88
CA GLU A 308 7.16 6.28 15.49
C GLU A 308 6.41 5.97 16.78
N ALA A 309 5.56 4.93 16.80
CA ALA A 309 4.88 4.48 18.01
C ALA A 309 5.85 4.06 19.11
N ALA A 310 6.93 3.34 18.76
CA ALA A 310 7.94 2.93 19.73
C ALA A 310 8.74 4.13 20.28
N GLN A 311 9.10 5.09 19.42
CA GLN A 311 9.80 6.32 19.83
C GLN A 311 8.93 7.18 20.76
N ALA A 312 7.65 7.39 20.39
CA ALA A 312 6.68 8.10 21.22
C ALA A 312 6.49 7.39 22.57
N GLY A 313 6.31 6.05 22.55
CA GLY A 313 6.17 5.26 23.77
C GLY A 313 7.42 5.26 24.67
N LEU A 314 8.63 5.43 24.13
CA LEU A 314 9.84 5.61 24.94
C LEU A 314 9.89 7.01 25.60
N ALA A 315 9.40 8.03 24.90
CA ALA A 315 9.38 9.40 25.41
C ALA A 315 8.32 9.56 26.49
N GLU A 316 7.10 9.03 26.26
CA GLU A 316 5.96 9.13 27.16
C GLU A 316 5.17 7.83 27.18
N ALA A 317 4.60 7.45 28.33
CA ALA A 317 3.78 6.25 28.44
C ALA A 317 2.50 6.41 27.63
N PHE A 318 2.19 5.39 26.81
CA PHE A 318 0.96 5.38 26.03
C PHE A 318 -0.25 5.29 26.97
N THR A 319 -1.23 6.15 26.75
CA THR A 319 -2.54 6.13 27.42
C THR A 319 -3.63 5.86 26.39
N LEU A 320 -4.54 4.93 26.72
CA LEU A 320 -5.69 4.64 25.86
C LEU A 320 -6.80 5.66 26.16
N ASP A 321 -7.17 6.44 25.17
CA ASP A 321 -8.35 7.31 25.21
C ASP A 321 -9.48 6.67 24.41
N LEU A 322 -10.56 6.34 25.08
CA LEU A 322 -11.78 5.76 24.51
C LEU A 322 -12.90 6.81 24.33
N THR A 323 -12.56 8.08 24.46
CA THR A 323 -13.55 9.15 24.25
C THR A 323 -13.91 9.20 22.76
N PRO A 324 -15.21 9.10 22.38
CA PRO A 324 -15.61 9.20 20.98
C PRO A 324 -15.11 10.52 20.38
N ALA A 325 -14.52 10.47 19.19
CA ALA A 325 -14.19 11.66 18.43
C ALA A 325 -15.48 12.49 18.20
N ARG A 326 -15.47 13.75 18.59
CA ARG A 326 -16.62 14.66 18.42
C ARG A 326 -16.75 15.15 17.00
#